data_77522332e28f2c68b50780987de8a9d2
#
_entry.id   77522332e28f2c68b50780987de8a9d2
#
_cell.length_a   1.000
_cell.length_b   1.000
_cell.length_c   1.000
_cell.angle_alpha   90.00
_cell.angle_beta   90.00
_cell.angle_gamma   90.00
#
_symmetry.space_group_name_H-M   'P 1'
#
loop_
_entity.id
_entity.type
_entity.pdbx_description
1 polymer ?
#
loop_
_entity_poly.entity_id
_entity_poly.type
_entity_poly.pdbx_seq_one_letter_code
_entity_poly.pdbx_strand_id
1 'polypeptide(L)'
;MSLLFFRVQVLEVSQKEDNWGLGSVLVKFIDEGRTKLIARDKLLLLPEKFHTLPPQAVEFIVCRVKPADSEIEWNPKVTRYIHHKIVGKMHDAKVVLALGNTLWIDPMVHVTKLSNLKTSIIDYNVRAEILSMGMGIDNSEHIEQLKKLCKEAKLPAFEDLLGQTS
;
A
#
# COMPACT_ATOMS: atom_id res chain seq x y z
N MET A 1 9.40 31.47 -7.72
CA MET A 1 9.57 30.06 -7.31
C MET A 1 8.34 29.68 -6.49
N SER A 2 7.49 28.79 -6.95
CA SER A 2 6.30 28.38 -6.21
C SER A 2 6.71 27.43 -5.09
N LEU A 3 6.37 27.76 -3.83
CA LEU A 3 6.55 26.85 -2.71
C LEU A 3 5.45 25.78 -2.78
N LEU A 4 5.87 24.53 -2.87
CA LEU A 4 4.97 23.38 -2.79
C LEU A 4 4.91 22.89 -1.35
N PHE A 5 3.69 22.78 -0.82
CA PHE A 5 3.42 22.22 0.50
C PHE A 5 2.76 20.86 0.34
N PHE A 6 3.10 19.94 1.23
CA PHE A 6 2.57 18.58 1.24
C PHE A 6 2.01 18.27 2.62
N ARG A 7 0.91 17.54 2.68
CA ARG A 7 0.41 17.01 3.94
C ARG A 7 1.23 15.78 4.33
N VAL A 8 1.70 15.77 5.57
CA VAL A 8 2.49 14.67 6.09
C VAL A 8 1.98 14.22 7.45
N GLN A 9 2.15 12.95 7.73
CA GLN A 9 1.96 12.34 9.05
C GLN A 9 3.34 12.07 9.64
N VAL A 10 3.59 12.52 10.85
CA VAL A 10 4.81 12.17 11.60
C VAL A 10 4.70 10.73 12.05
N LEU A 11 5.66 9.89 11.65
CA LEU A 11 5.75 8.49 12.06
C LEU A 11 6.70 8.33 13.25
N GLU A 12 7.85 9.00 13.19
CA GLU A 12 8.89 8.87 14.21
C GLU A 12 9.66 10.18 14.35
N VAL A 13 10.01 10.54 15.56
CA VAL A 13 10.88 11.68 15.86
C VAL A 13 12.22 11.14 16.33
N SER A 14 13.28 11.39 15.55
CA SER A 14 14.62 11.02 15.95
C SER A 14 15.07 11.85 17.16
N GLN A 15 15.57 11.15 18.19
CA GLN A 15 16.18 11.83 19.35
C GLN A 15 17.64 12.22 19.08
N LYS A 16 18.23 11.74 17.97
CA LYS A 16 19.59 12.12 17.60
C LYS A 16 19.54 13.45 16.87
N GLU A 17 20.19 14.43 17.47
CA GLU A 17 20.50 15.68 16.79
C GLU A 17 21.56 15.41 15.70
N ASP A 18 21.35 16.01 14.53
CA ASP A 18 22.39 16.03 13.51
C ASP A 18 23.52 16.99 13.92
N ASN A 19 24.57 17.04 13.10
CA ASN A 19 25.73 17.91 13.36
C ASN A 19 25.40 19.42 13.45
N TRP A 20 24.14 19.79 13.21
CA TRP A 20 23.61 21.17 13.22
C TRP A 20 22.63 21.42 14.37
N GLY A 21 22.43 20.43 15.28
CA GLY A 21 21.47 20.51 16.37
C GLY A 21 20.01 20.44 15.94
N LEU A 22 19.75 20.11 14.67
CA LEU A 22 18.41 19.98 14.11
C LEU A 22 18.00 18.49 14.10
N GLY A 23 17.04 18.13 14.92
CA GLY A 23 16.49 16.78 14.92
C GLY A 23 15.82 16.46 13.57
N SER A 24 15.88 15.20 13.17
CA SER A 24 15.18 14.70 11.99
C SER A 24 13.88 13.96 12.36
N VAL A 25 12.94 13.95 11.42
CA VAL A 25 11.61 13.38 11.61
C VAL A 25 11.28 12.49 10.41
N LEU A 26 10.89 11.25 10.70
CA LEU A 26 10.36 10.35 9.68
C LEU A 26 8.91 10.70 9.43
N VAL A 27 8.58 11.03 8.18
CA VAL A 27 7.22 11.42 7.80
C VAL A 27 6.72 10.58 6.62
N LYS A 28 5.40 10.31 6.63
CA LYS A 28 4.66 9.75 5.49
C LYS A 28 3.93 10.89 4.79
N PHE A 29 4.15 11.06 3.50
CA PHE A 29 3.40 11.97 2.64
C PHE A 29 2.05 11.32 2.33
N ILE A 30 1.01 11.76 3.03
CA ILE A 30 -0.28 11.05 3.05
C ILE A 30 -1.05 11.11 1.73
N ASP A 31 -0.68 12.01 0.85
CA ASP A 31 -1.31 12.14 -0.47
C ASP A 31 -0.49 11.51 -1.61
N GLU A 32 0.78 11.14 -1.33
CA GLU A 32 1.70 10.54 -2.31
C GLU A 32 2.11 9.11 -1.98
N GLY A 33 1.92 8.67 -0.73
CA GLY A 33 2.24 7.33 -0.26
C GLY A 33 3.72 7.08 0.07
N ARG A 34 4.61 8.03 -0.16
CA ARG A 34 6.05 7.89 0.13
C ARG A 34 6.38 8.26 1.57
N THR A 35 7.45 7.65 2.08
CA THR A 35 8.02 7.97 3.40
C THR A 35 9.40 8.62 3.22
N LYS A 36 9.72 9.60 4.05
CA LYS A 36 11.00 10.31 3.96
C LYS A 36 11.42 10.86 5.32
N LEU A 37 12.73 10.84 5.57
CA LEU A 37 13.34 11.58 6.68
C LEU A 37 13.53 13.03 6.26
N ILE A 38 13.03 13.95 7.04
CA ILE A 38 13.16 15.40 6.81
C ILE A 38 13.64 16.11 8.08
N ALA A 39 14.25 17.28 7.91
CA ALA A 39 14.65 18.12 9.03
C ALA A 39 13.39 18.69 9.73
N ARG A 40 13.41 18.74 11.05
CA ARG A 40 12.26 19.15 11.88
C ARG A 40 11.81 20.59 11.58
N ASP A 41 12.71 21.48 11.22
CA ASP A 41 12.44 22.88 10.86
C ASP A 41 11.62 23.03 9.56
N LYS A 42 11.50 21.96 8.76
CA LYS A 42 10.68 21.93 7.54
C LYS A 42 9.21 21.58 7.81
N LEU A 43 8.89 21.20 9.05
CA LEU A 43 7.50 20.90 9.42
C LEU A 43 6.77 22.19 9.80
N LEU A 44 5.55 22.29 9.31
CA LEU A 44 4.60 23.35 9.67
C LEU A 44 3.35 22.69 10.25
N LEU A 45 2.67 23.43 11.11
CA LEU A 45 1.36 23.00 11.59
C LEU A 45 0.38 22.96 10.41
N LEU A 46 -0.34 21.86 10.27
CA LEU A 46 -1.36 21.72 9.24
C LEU A 46 -2.59 22.58 9.62
N PRO A 47 -3.00 23.54 8.78
CA PRO A 47 -4.21 24.33 9.05
C PRO A 47 -5.46 23.44 9.04
N GLU A 48 -6.42 23.75 9.91
CA GLU A 48 -7.64 22.95 10.14
C GLU A 48 -8.44 22.66 8.87
N LYS A 49 -8.53 23.64 7.96
CA LYS A 49 -9.21 23.50 6.66
C LYS A 49 -8.67 22.35 5.78
N PHE A 50 -7.46 21.84 6.05
CA PHE A 50 -6.86 20.72 5.32
C PHE A 50 -7.02 19.37 6.05
N HIS A 51 -7.65 19.34 7.24
CA HIS A 51 -7.92 18.09 7.97
C HIS A 51 -9.11 17.33 7.39
N THR A 52 -10.04 18.03 6.74
CA THR A 52 -11.29 17.45 6.22
C THR A 52 -11.08 16.49 5.04
N LEU A 53 -10.02 16.70 4.26
CA LEU A 53 -9.70 15.82 3.15
C LEU A 53 -8.98 14.58 3.68
N PRO A 54 -9.51 13.37 3.47
CA PRO A 54 -8.81 12.14 3.85
C PRO A 54 -7.49 11.98 3.10
N PRO A 55 -6.55 11.16 3.58
CA PRO A 55 -5.34 10.80 2.83
C PRO A 55 -5.68 10.27 1.43
N GLN A 56 -4.97 10.74 0.41
CA GLN A 56 -5.27 10.39 -0.99
C GLN A 56 -4.46 9.19 -1.47
N ALA A 57 -3.33 8.89 -0.82
CA ALA A 57 -2.58 7.68 -1.10
C ALA A 57 -3.25 6.47 -0.43
N VAL A 58 -3.50 5.44 -1.22
CA VAL A 58 -4.01 4.14 -0.76
C VAL A 58 -2.91 3.11 -0.93
N GLU A 59 -2.66 2.33 0.12
CA GLU A 59 -1.73 1.22 0.10
C GLU A 59 -2.43 -0.06 -0.34
N PHE A 60 -1.84 -0.77 -1.30
CA PHE A 60 -2.35 -2.06 -1.75
C PHE A 60 -1.38 -3.17 -1.37
N ILE A 61 -1.90 -4.21 -0.77
CA ILE A 61 -1.16 -5.42 -0.41
C ILE A 61 -1.73 -6.60 -1.20
N VAL A 62 -0.93 -7.17 -2.11
CA VAL A 62 -1.31 -8.41 -2.80
C VAL A 62 -1.24 -9.56 -1.81
N CYS A 63 -2.38 -10.22 -1.61
CA CYS A 63 -2.53 -11.27 -0.61
C CYS A 63 -2.02 -12.63 -1.07
N ARG A 64 -1.96 -13.57 -0.09
CA ARG A 64 -1.69 -14.99 -0.29
C ARG A 64 -0.36 -15.30 -0.97
N VAL A 65 0.58 -14.39 -0.84
CA VAL A 65 1.96 -14.58 -1.30
C VAL A 65 2.90 -13.94 -0.29
N LYS A 66 4.05 -14.58 -0.07
CA LYS A 66 5.11 -14.07 0.80
C LYS A 66 6.49 -14.39 0.20
N PRO A 67 7.57 -13.72 0.64
CA PRO A 67 8.93 -14.05 0.21
C PRO A 67 9.28 -15.53 0.43
N ALA A 68 10.10 -16.10 -0.46
CA ALA A 68 10.41 -17.54 -0.44
C ALA A 68 11.28 -17.95 0.77
N ASP A 69 12.24 -17.11 1.15
CA ASP A 69 13.32 -17.50 2.08
C ASP A 69 13.02 -17.12 3.54
N SER A 70 11.74 -17.06 3.93
CA SER A 70 11.31 -16.58 5.25
C SER A 70 11.80 -15.15 5.58
N GLU A 71 12.25 -14.41 4.59
CA GLU A 71 12.65 -13.02 4.72
C GLU A 71 11.41 -12.13 4.95
N ILE A 72 11.63 -11.03 5.64
CA ILE A 72 10.61 -10.01 5.89
C ILE A 72 10.43 -9.16 4.63
N GLU A 73 11.50 -8.96 3.88
CA GLU A 73 11.53 -8.10 2.70
C GLU A 73 11.56 -8.90 1.40
N TRP A 74 10.94 -8.33 0.36
CA TRP A 74 10.97 -8.90 -0.96
C TRP A 74 12.35 -8.76 -1.62
N ASN A 75 12.77 -9.82 -2.32
CA ASN A 75 13.97 -9.74 -3.15
C ASN A 75 13.87 -8.55 -4.13
N PRO A 76 14.90 -7.69 -4.23
CA PRO A 76 14.87 -6.52 -5.11
C PRO A 76 14.61 -6.82 -6.60
N LYS A 77 14.89 -8.05 -7.06
CA LYS A 77 14.55 -8.48 -8.43
C LYS A 77 13.04 -8.60 -8.62
N VAL A 78 12.34 -9.19 -7.64
CA VAL A 78 10.86 -9.27 -7.65
C VAL A 78 10.26 -7.87 -7.63
N THR A 79 10.73 -7.03 -6.71
CA THR A 79 10.23 -5.65 -6.57
C THR A 79 10.36 -4.89 -7.87
N ARG A 80 11.53 -4.93 -8.52
CA ARG A 80 11.75 -4.26 -9.81
C ARG A 80 10.88 -4.84 -10.93
N TYR A 81 10.78 -6.16 -11.01
CA TYR A 81 9.97 -6.82 -12.04
C TYR A 81 8.50 -6.43 -11.91
N ILE A 82 7.93 -6.55 -10.71
CA ILE A 82 6.53 -6.20 -10.46
C ILE A 82 6.30 -4.71 -10.65
N HIS A 83 7.23 -3.85 -10.24
CA HIS A 83 7.17 -2.41 -10.51
C HIS A 83 6.98 -2.12 -12.01
N HIS A 84 7.78 -2.72 -12.89
CA HIS A 84 7.62 -2.57 -14.34
C HIS A 84 6.31 -3.13 -14.90
N LYS A 85 5.75 -4.13 -14.24
CA LYS A 85 4.45 -4.71 -14.63
C LYS A 85 3.28 -3.79 -14.28
N ILE A 86 3.31 -3.14 -13.11
CA ILE A 86 2.15 -2.43 -12.57
C ILE A 86 2.17 -0.93 -12.80
N VAL A 87 3.34 -0.27 -12.78
CA VAL A 87 3.42 1.19 -12.88
C VAL A 87 2.92 1.69 -14.23
N GLY A 88 2.01 2.68 -14.17
CA GLY A 88 1.43 3.31 -15.35
C GLY A 88 0.40 2.45 -16.10
N LYS A 89 0.00 1.30 -15.56
CA LYS A 89 -1.01 0.42 -16.15
C LYS A 89 -2.24 0.30 -15.26
N MET A 90 -3.39 0.14 -15.89
CA MET A 90 -4.63 -0.14 -15.16
C MET A 90 -4.70 -1.62 -14.78
N HIS A 91 -5.17 -1.88 -13.57
CA HIS A 91 -5.39 -3.23 -13.06
C HIS A 91 -6.77 -3.32 -12.43
N ASP A 92 -7.44 -4.43 -12.64
CA ASP A 92 -8.63 -4.79 -11.89
C ASP A 92 -8.20 -5.59 -10.65
N ALA A 93 -8.77 -5.27 -9.51
CA ALA A 93 -8.46 -5.94 -8.26
C ALA A 93 -9.71 -6.20 -7.43
N LYS A 94 -9.75 -7.35 -6.76
CA LYS A 94 -10.78 -7.66 -5.78
C LYS A 94 -10.26 -7.34 -4.38
N VAL A 95 -10.92 -6.44 -3.67
CA VAL A 95 -10.62 -6.15 -2.27
C VAL A 95 -11.16 -7.30 -1.41
N VAL A 96 -10.31 -7.86 -0.56
CA VAL A 96 -10.66 -8.95 0.37
C VAL A 96 -10.66 -8.49 1.83
N LEU A 97 -9.97 -7.38 2.13
CA LEU A 97 -9.97 -6.73 3.43
C LEU A 97 -9.57 -5.26 3.26
N ALA A 98 -10.11 -4.39 4.09
CA ALA A 98 -9.72 -2.97 4.16
C ALA A 98 -9.56 -2.54 5.62
N LEU A 99 -8.46 -1.86 5.92
CA LEU A 99 -8.18 -1.27 7.23
C LEU A 99 -7.54 0.11 7.02
N GLY A 100 -8.25 1.16 7.39
CA GLY A 100 -7.80 2.54 7.15
C GLY A 100 -7.52 2.76 5.66
N ASN A 101 -6.31 3.19 5.33
CA ASN A 101 -5.88 3.44 3.93
C ASN A 101 -5.18 2.24 3.28
N THR A 102 -5.22 1.06 3.89
CA THR A 102 -4.60 -0.16 3.37
C THR A 102 -5.67 -1.13 2.90
N LEU A 103 -5.54 -1.58 1.65
CA LEU A 103 -6.42 -2.56 1.02
C LEU A 103 -5.64 -3.83 0.73
N TRP A 104 -6.14 -4.97 1.22
CA TRP A 104 -5.66 -6.30 0.84
C TRP A 104 -6.46 -6.79 -0.35
N ILE A 105 -5.76 -7.15 -1.41
CA ILE A 105 -6.34 -7.47 -2.71
C ILE A 105 -5.93 -8.85 -3.20
N ASP A 106 -6.89 -9.60 -3.77
CA ASP A 106 -6.66 -10.87 -4.48
C ASP A 106 -7.92 -11.26 -5.28
N PRO A 107 -7.84 -11.45 -6.59
CA PRO A 107 -6.65 -11.21 -7.43
C PRO A 107 -6.42 -9.73 -7.74
N MET A 108 -5.22 -9.41 -8.23
CA MET A 108 -4.89 -8.21 -8.96
C MET A 108 -4.47 -8.61 -10.37
N VAL A 109 -5.22 -8.19 -11.38
CA VAL A 109 -5.03 -8.64 -12.77
C VAL A 109 -4.90 -7.46 -13.73
N HIS A 110 -4.06 -7.62 -14.73
CA HIS A 110 -4.08 -6.74 -15.90
C HIS A 110 -5.02 -7.32 -16.95
N VAL A 111 -5.90 -6.47 -17.48
CA VAL A 111 -6.95 -6.88 -18.40
C VAL A 111 -6.89 -6.04 -19.66
N THR A 112 -6.74 -6.69 -20.80
CA THR A 112 -6.88 -6.05 -22.12
C THR A 112 -8.31 -6.20 -22.62
N LYS A 113 -8.97 -5.07 -22.90
CA LYS A 113 -10.31 -5.03 -23.50
C LYS A 113 -10.20 -5.13 -25.01
N LEU A 114 -10.81 -6.15 -25.59
CA LEU A 114 -10.93 -6.35 -27.03
C LEU A 114 -12.22 -5.71 -27.53
N SER A 115 -12.17 -4.43 -27.91
CA SER A 115 -13.33 -3.62 -28.27
C SER A 115 -14.17 -4.26 -29.39
N ASN A 116 -13.52 -4.92 -30.35
CA ASN A 116 -14.17 -5.57 -31.50
C ASN A 116 -14.97 -6.83 -31.13
N LEU A 117 -14.60 -7.49 -30.03
CA LEU A 117 -15.20 -8.75 -29.60
C LEU A 117 -16.10 -8.59 -28.36
N LYS A 118 -16.21 -7.38 -27.81
CA LYS A 118 -16.91 -7.08 -26.55
C LYS A 118 -16.50 -8.01 -25.40
N THR A 119 -15.23 -8.44 -25.40
CA THR A 119 -14.66 -9.35 -24.40
C THR A 119 -13.38 -8.77 -23.84
N SER A 120 -12.91 -9.36 -22.75
CA SER A 120 -11.67 -8.98 -22.10
C SER A 120 -10.80 -10.22 -21.88
N ILE A 121 -9.50 -10.05 -21.99
CA ILE A 121 -8.51 -11.10 -21.73
C ILE A 121 -7.71 -10.69 -20.52
N ILE A 122 -7.52 -11.64 -19.60
CA ILE A 122 -6.58 -11.46 -18.48
C ILE A 122 -5.18 -11.74 -19.01
N ASP A 123 -4.35 -10.73 -19.09
CA ASP A 123 -2.98 -10.85 -19.58
C ASP A 123 -2.07 -11.50 -18.53
N TYR A 124 -2.22 -11.10 -17.28
CA TYR A 124 -1.52 -11.69 -16.14
C TYR A 124 -2.20 -11.38 -14.80
N ASN A 125 -1.87 -12.20 -13.81
CA ASN A 125 -2.20 -12.01 -12.40
C ASN A 125 -0.91 -11.72 -11.63
N VAL A 126 -0.87 -10.63 -10.87
CA VAL A 126 0.34 -10.17 -10.17
C VAL A 126 0.87 -11.22 -9.20
N ARG A 127 0.01 -11.90 -8.43
CA ARG A 127 0.41 -12.99 -7.54
C ARG A 127 1.04 -14.15 -8.31
N ALA A 128 0.42 -14.57 -9.42
CA ALA A 128 0.94 -15.65 -10.26
C ALA A 128 2.32 -15.29 -10.85
N GLU A 129 2.53 -14.05 -11.27
CA GLU A 129 3.82 -13.55 -11.73
C GLU A 129 4.90 -13.68 -10.64
N ILE A 130 4.59 -13.27 -9.40
CA ILE A 130 5.52 -13.38 -8.27
C ILE A 130 5.90 -14.84 -8.01
N LEU A 131 4.90 -15.73 -7.99
CA LEU A 131 5.12 -17.18 -7.76
C LEU A 131 5.97 -17.80 -8.89
N SER A 132 5.72 -17.42 -10.14
CA SER A 132 6.46 -17.94 -11.30
C SER A 132 7.94 -17.59 -11.30
N MET A 133 8.34 -16.53 -10.61
CA MET A 133 9.73 -16.16 -10.44
C MET A 133 10.51 -17.07 -9.47
N GLY A 134 9.83 -17.95 -8.72
CA GLY A 134 10.44 -18.81 -7.70
C GLY A 134 10.97 -18.07 -6.47
N MET A 135 10.70 -16.77 -6.35
CA MET A 135 11.14 -15.93 -5.24
C MET A 135 10.00 -15.57 -4.27
N GLY A 136 8.81 -16.07 -4.56
CA GLY A 136 7.65 -16.01 -3.69
C GLY A 136 7.06 -17.41 -3.52
N ILE A 137 6.43 -17.64 -2.37
CA ILE A 137 5.69 -18.87 -2.08
C ILE A 137 4.24 -18.54 -1.72
N ASP A 138 3.38 -19.50 -1.96
CA ASP A 138 1.97 -19.36 -1.61
C ASP A 138 1.77 -19.20 -0.09
N ASN A 139 0.84 -18.36 0.29
CA ASN A 139 0.43 -18.11 1.67
C ASN A 139 -1.10 -18.11 1.75
N SER A 140 -1.70 -19.26 1.54
CA SER A 140 -3.16 -19.43 1.47
C SER A 140 -3.89 -18.97 2.73
N GLU A 141 -3.27 -19.13 3.89
CA GLU A 141 -3.85 -18.79 5.20
C GLU A 141 -3.76 -17.29 5.55
N HIS A 142 -3.05 -16.49 4.74
CA HIS A 142 -2.75 -15.09 5.06
C HIS A 142 -3.99 -14.28 5.48
N ILE A 143 -5.06 -14.37 4.70
CA ILE A 143 -6.27 -13.58 4.96
C ILE A 143 -7.01 -14.08 6.20
N GLU A 144 -7.09 -15.38 6.41
CA GLU A 144 -7.78 -15.93 7.58
C GLU A 144 -7.03 -15.59 8.88
N GLN A 145 -5.70 -15.65 8.86
CA GLN A 145 -4.88 -15.23 9.99
C GLN A 145 -5.05 -13.73 10.26
N LEU A 146 -5.07 -12.89 9.22
CA LEU A 146 -5.27 -11.46 9.36
C LEU A 146 -6.65 -11.12 9.91
N LYS A 147 -7.71 -11.76 9.42
CA LYS A 147 -9.08 -11.61 9.95
C LYS A 147 -9.16 -12.00 11.42
N LYS A 148 -8.49 -13.08 11.81
CA LYS A 148 -8.41 -13.51 13.21
C LYS A 148 -7.75 -12.45 14.08
N LEU A 149 -6.59 -11.91 13.66
CA LEU A 149 -5.90 -10.83 14.37
C LEU A 149 -6.75 -9.57 14.49
N CYS A 150 -7.46 -9.18 13.42
CA CYS A 150 -8.37 -8.03 13.45
C CYS A 150 -9.50 -8.24 14.48
N LYS A 151 -10.06 -9.44 14.54
CA LYS A 151 -11.11 -9.79 15.51
C LYS A 151 -10.58 -9.75 16.95
N GLU A 152 -9.40 -10.30 17.20
CA GLU A 152 -8.75 -10.28 18.51
C GLU A 152 -8.43 -8.84 18.96
N ALA A 153 -8.00 -7.99 18.01
CA ALA A 153 -7.74 -6.58 18.23
C ALA A 153 -9.01 -5.69 18.25
N LYS A 154 -10.20 -6.28 18.08
CA LYS A 154 -11.50 -5.57 17.99
C LYS A 154 -11.51 -4.49 16.89
N LEU A 155 -10.81 -4.72 15.79
CA LEU A 155 -10.84 -3.85 14.62
C LEU A 155 -12.02 -4.21 13.71
N PRO A 156 -12.70 -3.22 13.09
CA PRO A 156 -13.78 -3.50 12.16
C PRO A 156 -13.22 -4.25 10.94
N ALA A 157 -13.84 -5.39 10.63
CA ALA A 157 -13.54 -6.11 9.40
C ALA A 157 -14.29 -5.50 8.21
N PHE A 158 -13.77 -5.66 6.99
CA PHE A 158 -14.37 -5.14 5.76
C PHE A 158 -15.82 -5.64 5.53
N GLU A 159 -16.11 -6.88 5.90
CA GLU A 159 -17.45 -7.47 5.78
C GLU A 159 -18.49 -6.74 6.65
N ASP A 160 -18.07 -6.20 7.80
CA ASP A 160 -18.94 -5.42 8.67
C ASP A 160 -19.27 -4.03 8.07
N LEU A 161 -18.39 -3.51 7.22
CA LEU A 161 -18.59 -2.22 6.55
C LEU A 161 -19.52 -2.33 5.33
N LEU A 162 -19.50 -3.46 4.61
CA LEU A 162 -20.42 -3.73 3.49
C LEU A 162 -21.86 -3.97 3.93
N GLY A 163 -22.06 -4.48 5.15
CA GLY A 163 -23.38 -4.68 5.74
C GLY A 163 -24.12 -3.41 6.16
N GLN A 164 -23.43 -2.26 6.19
CA GLN A 164 -24.02 -0.97 6.58
C GLN A 164 -24.48 -0.10 5.39
N THR A 165 -24.31 -0.55 4.17
CA THR A 165 -24.72 0.16 2.94
C THR A 165 -25.99 -0.43 2.29
N SER A 166 -26.83 -1.08 3.08
CA SER A 166 -28.13 -1.61 2.64
C SER A 166 -29.27 -0.69 3.04
#